data_c1e2297c961ae5096092aa08ea1a0499
#
_entry.id   c1e2297c961ae5096092aa08ea1a0499
#
_cell.length_a   1.000
_cell.length_b   1.000
_cell.length_c   1.000
_cell.angle_alpha   90.00
_cell.angle_beta   90.00
_cell.angle_gamma   90.00
#
_symmetry.space_group_name_H-M   'P 1'
#
loop_
_entity.id
_entity.type
_entity.pdbx_description
1 polymer ?
#
loop_
_entity_poly.entity_id
_entity_poly.type
_entity_poly.pdbx_seq_one_letter_code
_entity_poly.pdbx_strand_id
1 'polypeptide(L)'
;MPRLLHARRQASTDVFTAGDGGTGYQNRNLFQSGYLLGDWQPGQPFVREGEFVEMDHGHDFYAPQSFLTPDGRRIVIGWLDMWESPLPEQQDGWAGMLSLPRELTLSADNRLQMRPAKEVECLRRAWFPWPVSTLKNQR
;
A
#
# COMPACT_ATOMS: atom_id res chain seq x y z
N MET A 1 -20.05 -6.50 9.72
CA MET A 1 -20.06 -5.04 9.51
C MET A 1 -18.62 -4.57 9.64
N PRO A 2 -18.00 -3.95 8.62
CA PRO A 2 -16.68 -3.40 8.77
C PRO A 2 -16.73 -2.24 9.77
N ARG A 3 -15.93 -2.33 10.81
CA ARG A 3 -15.75 -1.23 11.75
C ARG A 3 -15.13 -0.06 11.00
N LEU A 4 -15.90 0.99 10.80
CA LEU A 4 -15.37 2.32 10.50
C LEU A 4 -14.24 2.60 11.51
N LEU A 5 -13.12 3.10 11.02
CA LEU A 5 -12.06 3.67 11.85
C LEU A 5 -12.74 4.60 12.87
N HIS A 6 -12.86 4.13 14.10
CA HIS A 6 -13.40 4.95 15.18
C HIS A 6 -12.50 6.17 15.31
N ALA A 7 -13.10 7.32 15.63
CA ALA A 7 -12.45 8.62 15.75
C ALA A 7 -11.24 8.71 16.71
N ARG A 8 -10.84 7.58 17.29
CA ARG A 8 -9.71 7.44 18.21
C ARG A 8 -8.51 6.65 17.66
N ARG A 9 -8.60 6.04 16.47
CA ARG A 9 -7.48 5.29 15.89
C ARG A 9 -7.19 5.81 14.50
N GLN A 10 -6.04 6.42 14.35
CA GLN A 10 -5.55 6.87 13.06
C GLN A 10 -4.36 6.02 12.63
N ALA A 11 -4.33 5.66 11.36
CA ALA A 11 -3.14 5.15 10.70
C ALA A 11 -2.45 6.34 10.01
N SER A 12 -1.21 6.62 10.37
CA SER A 12 -0.38 7.53 9.58
C SER A 12 0.26 6.74 8.46
N THR A 13 0.12 7.20 7.22
CA THR A 13 0.64 6.52 6.03
C THR A 13 1.99 7.06 5.56
N ASP A 14 2.51 8.11 6.20
CA ASP A 14 3.67 8.84 5.70
C ASP A 14 4.88 8.72 6.64
N VAL A 15 5.25 7.50 7.02
CA VAL A 15 6.50 7.29 7.75
C VAL A 15 7.57 6.85 6.76
N PHE A 16 8.51 7.74 6.49
CA PHE A 16 9.67 7.47 5.65
C PHE A 16 10.82 6.97 6.52
N THR A 17 11.16 5.72 6.40
CA THR A 17 12.40 5.19 6.96
C THR A 17 13.28 4.72 5.82
N ALA A 18 14.56 5.13 5.81
CA ALA A 18 15.53 4.52 4.91
C ALA A 18 15.60 3.02 5.22
N GLY A 19 15.55 2.17 4.21
CA GLY A 19 15.72 0.73 4.39
C GLY A 19 17.09 0.45 5.02
N ASP A 20 17.11 -0.31 6.07
CA ASP A 20 18.33 -0.74 6.77
C ASP A 20 19.06 -1.91 6.10
N GLY A 21 18.57 -2.34 4.93
CA GLY A 21 19.10 -3.49 4.22
C GLY A 21 18.87 -4.81 4.94
N GLY A 22 17.79 -4.92 5.71
CA GLY A 22 17.42 -6.09 6.48
C GLY A 22 17.61 -7.43 5.73
N THR A 23 17.99 -8.46 6.45
CA THR A 23 18.32 -9.80 5.90
C THR A 23 17.12 -10.59 5.43
N GLY A 24 15.90 -10.09 5.65
CA GLY A 24 14.63 -10.70 5.26
C GLY A 24 14.02 -10.14 3.99
N TYR A 25 12.72 -10.34 3.83
CA TYR A 25 11.91 -9.76 2.73
C TYR A 25 11.28 -8.40 3.10
N GLN A 26 11.49 -7.94 4.31
CA GLN A 26 10.95 -6.68 4.83
C GLN A 26 11.92 -5.53 4.60
N ASN A 27 11.37 -4.33 4.42
CA ASN A 27 12.14 -3.08 4.32
C ASN A 27 13.26 -3.09 3.28
N ARG A 28 13.01 -3.68 2.12
CA ARG A 28 14.01 -3.78 1.03
C ARG A 28 14.08 -2.56 0.13
N ASN A 29 13.04 -1.74 0.12
CA ASN A 29 13.02 -0.53 -0.67
C ASN A 29 13.95 0.52 -0.06
N LEU A 30 14.48 1.39 -0.90
CA LEU A 30 15.36 2.48 -0.43
C LEU A 30 14.62 3.42 0.52
N PHE A 31 13.35 3.69 0.23
CA PHE A 31 12.45 4.45 1.10
C PHE A 31 11.19 3.62 1.36
N GLN A 32 10.80 3.54 2.62
CA GLN A 32 9.67 2.72 3.03
C GLN A 32 8.40 3.56 3.13
N SER A 33 7.31 3.04 2.57
CA SER A 33 5.96 3.50 2.83
C SER A 33 5.21 2.50 3.68
N GLY A 34 4.65 2.95 4.79
CA GLY A 34 3.97 2.05 5.71
C GLY A 34 3.04 2.82 6.64
N TYR A 35 2.67 2.17 7.73
CA TYR A 35 1.74 2.76 8.68
C TYR A 35 2.16 2.53 10.13
N LEU A 36 1.71 3.43 10.99
CA LEU A 36 1.71 3.32 12.43
C LEU A 36 0.27 3.33 12.90
N LEU A 37 -0.06 2.48 13.85
CA LEU A 37 -1.33 2.53 14.57
C LEU A 37 -1.16 3.27 15.88
N GLY A 38 -2.18 3.99 16.30
CA GLY A 38 -2.17 4.70 17.56
C GLY A 38 -3.40 5.56 17.77
N ASP A 39 -3.42 6.20 18.91
CA ASP A 39 -4.46 7.15 19.29
C ASP A 39 -3.98 8.59 19.05
N TRP A 40 -4.84 9.38 18.46
CA TRP A 40 -4.61 10.81 18.27
C TRP A 40 -5.87 11.63 18.53
N GLN A 41 -5.66 12.80 19.13
CA GLN A 41 -6.70 13.81 19.32
C GLN A 41 -6.13 15.18 18.90
N PRO A 42 -6.96 16.09 18.39
CA PRO A 42 -6.53 17.44 18.07
C PRO A 42 -5.83 18.11 19.25
N GLY A 43 -4.64 18.69 19.01
CA GLY A 43 -3.85 19.34 20.06
C GLY A 43 -3.08 18.42 20.99
N GLN A 44 -3.11 17.11 20.77
CA GLN A 44 -2.33 16.12 21.52
C GLN A 44 -1.32 15.42 20.63
N PRO A 45 -0.19 14.96 21.19
CA PRO A 45 0.73 14.09 20.47
C PRO A 45 0.07 12.78 20.05
N PHE A 46 0.51 12.23 18.90
CA PHE A 46 0.13 10.89 18.49
C PHE A 46 0.74 9.85 19.44
N VAL A 47 -0.09 9.00 20.03
CA VAL A 47 0.35 7.91 20.92
C VAL A 47 0.39 6.62 20.13
N ARG A 48 1.60 6.21 19.75
CA ARG A 48 1.86 5.03 18.94
C ARG A 48 1.54 3.72 19.67
N GLU A 49 0.84 2.82 19.01
CA GLU A 49 0.60 1.43 19.44
C GLU A 49 1.35 0.48 18.50
N GLY A 50 2.49 -0.02 18.88
CA GLY A 50 3.25 -0.97 18.06
C GLY A 50 4.30 -0.31 17.15
N GLU A 51 4.89 -1.13 16.27
CA GLU A 51 5.98 -0.73 15.39
C GLU A 51 5.45 -0.33 14.00
N PHE A 52 6.34 0.27 13.20
CA PHE A 52 6.08 0.54 11.80
C PHE A 52 5.81 -0.76 11.04
N VAL A 53 4.79 -0.74 10.19
CA VAL A 53 4.43 -1.87 9.33
C VAL A 53 4.45 -1.39 7.88
N GLU A 54 5.25 -2.07 7.07
CA GLU A 54 5.35 -1.82 5.63
C GLU A 54 3.98 -2.02 4.96
N MET A 55 3.63 -1.10 4.05
CA MET A 55 2.30 -1.10 3.43
C MET A 55 2.25 -1.95 2.15
N ASP A 56 3.35 -2.05 1.43
CA ASP A 56 3.43 -2.78 0.16
C ASP A 56 4.73 -3.59 0.11
N HIS A 57 4.66 -4.78 -0.46
CA HIS A 57 5.80 -5.69 -0.58
C HIS A 57 6.24 -5.88 -2.04
N GLY A 58 5.81 -4.99 -2.93
CA GLY A 58 6.26 -4.93 -4.32
C GLY A 58 7.63 -4.29 -4.47
N HIS A 59 8.03 -4.05 -5.73
CA HIS A 59 9.33 -3.44 -6.03
C HIS A 59 9.40 -2.02 -5.47
N ASP A 60 8.39 -1.19 -5.75
CA ASP A 60 8.27 0.18 -5.26
C ASP A 60 6.83 0.53 -4.93
N PHE A 61 6.64 1.27 -3.85
CA PHE A 61 5.37 1.90 -3.49
C PHE A 61 5.68 3.12 -2.61
N TYR A 62 5.58 4.31 -3.19
CA TYR A 62 6.07 5.52 -2.55
C TYR A 62 5.04 6.65 -2.54
N ALA A 63 5.20 7.58 -1.61
CA ALA A 63 4.36 8.77 -1.45
C ALA A 63 2.84 8.48 -1.53
N PRO A 64 2.32 7.47 -0.81
CA PRO A 64 0.90 7.14 -0.88
C PRO A 64 0.05 8.31 -0.40
N GLN A 65 -1.00 8.59 -1.17
CA GLN A 65 -2.01 9.58 -0.79
C GLN A 65 -3.34 8.90 -0.58
N SER A 66 -4.06 9.26 0.47
CA SER A 66 -5.37 8.69 0.75
C SER A 66 -6.45 9.73 0.94
N PHE A 67 -7.66 9.39 0.53
CA PHE A 67 -8.84 10.25 0.67
C PHE A 67 -10.06 9.44 1.10
N LEU A 68 -11.03 10.14 1.66
CA LEU A 68 -12.31 9.57 2.04
C LEU A 68 -13.31 9.81 0.91
N THR A 69 -13.94 8.74 0.43
CA THR A 69 -15.00 8.82 -0.56
C THR A 69 -16.33 9.25 0.07
N PRO A 70 -17.30 9.77 -0.69
CA PRO A 70 -18.61 10.15 -0.16
C PRO A 70 -19.38 9.01 0.51
N ASP A 71 -19.13 7.76 0.10
CA ASP A 71 -19.72 6.55 0.70
C ASP A 71 -18.91 6.03 1.91
N GLY A 72 -17.93 6.80 2.39
CA GLY A 72 -17.19 6.52 3.63
C GLY A 72 -16.03 5.54 3.52
N ARG A 73 -15.64 5.12 2.30
CA ARG A 73 -14.44 4.30 2.11
C ARG A 73 -13.17 5.16 2.12
N ARG A 74 -12.10 4.62 2.66
CA ARG A 74 -10.77 5.23 2.56
C ARG A 74 -10.03 4.60 1.39
N ILE A 75 -9.70 5.41 0.39
CA ILE A 75 -8.95 4.95 -0.79
C ILE A 75 -7.52 5.48 -0.72
N VAL A 76 -6.56 4.64 -1.08
CA VAL A 76 -5.14 5.00 -1.20
C VAL A 76 -4.66 4.71 -2.61
N ILE A 77 -3.79 5.59 -3.10
CA ILE A 77 -3.04 5.46 -4.35
C ILE A 77 -1.59 5.80 -4.02
N GLY A 78 -0.65 5.00 -4.48
CA GLY A 78 0.78 5.24 -4.33
C GLY A 78 1.48 5.30 -5.68
N TRP A 79 2.67 5.81 -5.68
CA TRP A 79 3.56 5.84 -6.84
C TRP A 79 4.37 4.53 -6.89
N LEU A 80 4.31 3.83 -8.03
CA LEU A 80 5.06 2.61 -8.29
C LEU A 80 6.35 2.99 -9.02
N ASP A 81 7.24 3.62 -8.30
CA ASP A 81 8.58 4.01 -8.74
C ASP A 81 9.38 4.52 -7.53
N MET A 82 10.66 4.75 -7.75
CA MET A 82 11.58 5.37 -6.80
C MET A 82 12.57 6.26 -7.57
N TRP A 83 12.81 7.48 -7.09
CA TRP A 83 13.61 8.50 -7.79
C TRP A 83 14.99 8.01 -8.22
N GLU A 84 15.60 7.12 -7.48
CA GLU A 84 16.95 6.63 -7.69
C GLU A 84 17.00 5.27 -8.40
N SER A 85 15.82 4.68 -8.68
CA SER A 85 15.74 3.39 -9.38
C SER A 85 15.87 3.59 -10.89
N PRO A 86 16.82 2.93 -11.54
CA PRO A 86 16.88 2.92 -13.00
C PRO A 86 15.79 1.97 -13.53
N LEU A 87 14.72 2.54 -14.07
CA LEU A 87 13.61 1.77 -14.62
C LEU A 87 13.67 1.65 -16.14
N PRO A 88 13.39 0.47 -16.69
CA PRO A 88 13.49 0.23 -18.13
C PRO A 88 12.62 1.14 -18.98
N GLU A 89 11.45 1.52 -18.50
CA GLU A 89 10.48 2.38 -19.18
C GLU A 89 11.00 3.81 -19.44
N GLN A 90 12.05 4.22 -18.76
CA GLN A 90 12.70 5.52 -19.03
C GLN A 90 13.23 5.61 -20.47
N GLN A 91 13.54 4.47 -21.11
CA GLN A 91 13.93 4.41 -22.51
C GLN A 91 12.77 4.75 -23.45
N ASP A 92 11.54 4.57 -22.99
CA ASP A 92 10.29 4.88 -23.71
C ASP A 92 9.81 6.33 -23.46
N GLY A 93 10.57 7.12 -22.68
CA GLY A 93 10.29 8.52 -22.40
C GLY A 93 9.30 8.77 -21.26
N TRP A 94 9.07 7.80 -20.39
CA TRP A 94 8.25 7.95 -19.18
C TRP A 94 8.90 7.25 -17.99
N ALA A 95 8.44 7.52 -16.78
CA ALA A 95 8.94 6.90 -15.57
C ALA A 95 7.84 6.73 -14.54
N GLY A 96 7.76 5.52 -13.99
CA GLY A 96 6.83 5.15 -12.93
C GLY A 96 5.35 5.20 -13.33
N MET A 97 4.51 4.72 -12.44
CA MET A 97 3.06 4.74 -12.62
C MET A 97 2.35 4.88 -11.27
N LEU A 98 1.09 5.25 -11.28
CA LEU A 98 0.28 5.18 -10.10
C LEU A 98 -0.23 3.75 -9.89
N SER A 99 -0.29 3.31 -8.64
CA SER A 99 -0.93 2.05 -8.30
C SER A 99 -2.42 2.08 -8.64
N LEU A 100 -3.03 0.91 -8.78
CA LEU A 100 -4.49 0.83 -8.75
C LEU A 100 -5.00 1.37 -7.41
N PRO A 101 -6.17 2.05 -7.40
CA PRO A 101 -6.76 2.51 -6.16
C PRO A 101 -7.11 1.32 -5.26
N ARG A 102 -6.74 1.41 -3.99
CA ARG A 102 -6.95 0.37 -2.98
C ARG A 102 -7.80 0.90 -1.85
N GLU A 103 -8.79 0.14 -1.43
CA GLU A 103 -9.58 0.43 -0.25
C GLU A 103 -8.83 -0.02 1.01
N LEU A 104 -8.72 0.88 1.97
CA LEU A 104 -8.11 0.63 3.28
C LEU A 104 -9.17 0.26 4.30
N THR A 105 -8.96 -0.82 5.01
CA THR A 105 -9.79 -1.23 6.15
C THR A 105 -8.91 -1.68 7.30
N LEU A 106 -9.42 -1.59 8.51
CA LEU A 106 -8.75 -2.12 9.70
C LEU A 106 -9.44 -3.42 10.11
N SER A 107 -8.67 -4.49 10.22
CA SER A 107 -9.15 -5.79 10.70
C SER A 107 -9.41 -5.77 12.20
N ALA A 108 -10.08 -6.81 12.71
CA ALA A 108 -10.41 -6.92 14.15
C ALA A 108 -9.16 -7.03 15.04
N ASP A 109 -8.06 -7.53 14.49
CA ASP A 109 -6.74 -7.64 15.14
C ASP A 109 -5.84 -6.44 14.90
N ASN A 110 -6.43 -5.30 14.49
CA ASN A 110 -5.75 -4.03 14.26
C ASN A 110 -4.67 -4.08 13.16
N ARG A 111 -4.89 -4.84 12.10
CA ARG A 111 -4.03 -4.81 10.91
C ARG A 111 -4.69 -4.03 9.80
N LEU A 112 -3.92 -3.16 9.16
CA LEU A 112 -4.37 -2.49 7.95
C LEU A 112 -4.49 -3.53 6.83
N GLN A 113 -5.65 -3.55 6.19
CA GLN A 113 -5.91 -4.37 5.01
C GLN A 113 -6.11 -3.47 3.80
N MET A 114 -5.55 -3.88 2.68
CA MET A 114 -5.73 -3.22 1.39
C MET A 114 -6.35 -4.18 0.40
N ARG A 115 -7.38 -3.70 -0.31
CA ARG A 115 -8.01 -4.44 -1.41
C ARG A 115 -8.20 -3.51 -2.59
N PRO A 116 -8.07 -3.99 -3.84
CA PRO A 116 -8.44 -3.18 -4.99
C PRO A 116 -9.83 -2.57 -4.80
N ALA A 117 -9.97 -1.28 -5.08
CA ALA A 117 -11.28 -0.65 -5.04
C ALA A 117 -12.24 -1.36 -6.03
N LYS A 118 -13.52 -1.48 -5.68
CA LYS A 118 -14.50 -2.22 -6.50
C LYS A 118 -14.61 -1.68 -7.92
N GLU A 119 -14.35 -0.40 -8.12
CA GLU A 119 -14.38 0.26 -9.42
C GLU A 119 -13.32 -0.28 -10.39
N VAL A 120 -12.24 -0.88 -9.87
CA VAL A 120 -11.19 -1.52 -10.69
C VAL A 120 -11.76 -2.67 -11.53
N GLU A 121 -12.86 -3.29 -11.09
CA GLU A 121 -13.53 -4.36 -11.83
C GLU A 121 -14.01 -3.89 -13.21
N CYS A 122 -14.32 -2.61 -13.39
CA CYS A 122 -14.75 -2.07 -14.70
C CYS A 122 -13.63 -2.14 -15.77
N LEU A 123 -12.38 -2.30 -15.37
CA LEU A 123 -11.26 -2.45 -16.30
C LEU A 123 -11.17 -3.86 -16.89
N ARG A 124 -11.90 -4.81 -16.33
CA ARG A 124 -11.95 -6.17 -16.85
C ARG A 124 -12.88 -6.22 -18.06
N ARG A 125 -12.31 -6.41 -19.25
CA ARG A 125 -13.10 -6.51 -20.50
C ARG A 125 -13.67 -7.90 -20.75
N ALA A 126 -12.89 -8.93 -20.46
CA ALA A 126 -13.29 -10.33 -20.62
C ALA A 126 -12.44 -11.19 -19.70
N TRP A 127 -13.02 -12.26 -19.19
CA TRP A 127 -12.28 -13.29 -18.50
C TRP A 127 -11.69 -14.26 -19.52
N PHE A 128 -10.38 -14.22 -19.71
CA PHE A 128 -9.70 -15.25 -20.49
C PHE A 128 -9.20 -16.31 -19.51
N PRO A 129 -9.74 -17.53 -19.53
CA PRO A 129 -9.19 -18.60 -18.74
C PRO A 129 -7.77 -18.88 -19.26
N TRP A 130 -6.76 -18.49 -18.52
CA TRP A 130 -5.41 -18.98 -18.77
C TRP A 130 -5.43 -20.49 -18.54
N PRO A 131 -5.01 -21.30 -19.53
CA PRO A 131 -4.80 -22.71 -19.25
C PRO A 131 -3.80 -22.80 -18.09
N VAL A 132 -4.16 -23.53 -17.04
CA VAL A 132 -3.25 -23.81 -15.93
C VAL A 132 -2.07 -24.55 -16.51
N SER A 133 -1.04 -23.83 -16.92
CA SER A 133 0.24 -24.45 -17.25
C SER A 133 0.83 -24.93 -15.94
N THR A 134 0.91 -26.24 -15.77
CA THR A 134 1.66 -26.82 -14.69
C THR A 134 3.09 -26.31 -14.81
N LEU A 135 3.50 -25.44 -13.89
CA LEU A 135 4.89 -25.01 -13.79
C LEU A 135 5.69 -26.28 -13.50
N LYS A 136 6.32 -26.85 -14.52
CA LYS A 136 7.30 -27.91 -14.32
C LYS A 136 8.46 -27.27 -13.55
N ASN A 137 8.65 -27.71 -12.30
CA ASN A 137 9.85 -27.39 -11.55
C ASN A 137 11.07 -27.75 -12.42
N GLN A 138 11.68 -26.78 -13.02
CA GLN A 138 13.04 -26.92 -13.51
C GLN A 138 13.95 -26.80 -12.28
N ARG A 139 14.43 -27.93 -11.83
CA ARG A 139 15.56 -28.01 -10.89
C ARG A 139 16.85 -27.75 -11.63
#